data_fbb6fe06f4d35fb7537b6db0a614c6f4
#
_entry.id   fbb6fe06f4d35fb7537b6db0a614c6f4
#
_cell.length_a   1.000
_cell.length_b   1.000
_cell.length_c   1.000
_cell.angle_alpha   90.00
_cell.angle_beta   90.00
_cell.angle_gamma   90.00
#
_symmetry.space_group_name_H-M   'P 1'
#
loop_
_entity.id
_entity.type
_entity.pdbx_description
1 polymer ?
#
loop_
_entity_poly.entity_id
_entity_poly.type
_entity_poly.pdbx_seq_one_letter_code
_entity_poly.pdbx_strand_id
1 'polypeptide(L)'
;MTTILIVEDEESLADPLAFLLRKEGFEPIIALDGPSALEKFADNDIDIVLLDLMLPGMSGTDVCKQLRATSSVPVIMVTARDAEIDKVVGLELGADDYVTKPYSSRELIARIRAVLRRGNDQSSH
;
A
#
# COMPACT_ATOMS: atom_id res chain seq x y z
N MET A 1 -10.44 -14.18 1.49
CA MET A 1 -10.67 -12.73 1.64
C MET A 1 -9.40 -11.98 1.31
N THR A 2 -9.52 -10.91 0.55
CA THR A 2 -8.36 -10.11 0.16
C THR A 2 -7.79 -9.36 1.38
N THR A 3 -6.51 -9.55 1.65
CA THR A 3 -5.83 -8.96 2.79
C THR A 3 -4.98 -7.77 2.33
N ILE A 4 -5.18 -6.62 2.97
CA ILE A 4 -4.51 -5.37 2.63
C ILE A 4 -3.63 -4.92 3.79
N LEU A 5 -2.34 -4.75 3.54
CA LEU A 5 -1.42 -4.21 4.54
C LEU A 5 -1.40 -2.69 4.40
N ILE A 6 -1.77 -1.99 5.46
CA ILE A 6 -1.75 -0.52 5.51
C ILE A 6 -0.52 -0.09 6.28
N VAL A 7 0.41 0.58 5.62
CA VAL A 7 1.63 1.08 6.26
C VAL A 7 1.49 2.59 6.42
N GLU A 8 1.10 3.02 7.61
CA GLU A 8 0.79 4.41 7.93
C GLU A 8 1.12 4.66 9.40
N ASP A 9 1.95 5.66 9.68
CA ASP A 9 2.38 5.94 11.05
C ASP A 9 1.35 6.71 11.88
N GLU A 10 0.38 7.36 11.25
CA GLU A 10 -0.67 8.09 11.97
C GLU A 10 -1.91 7.22 12.14
N GLU A 11 -2.16 6.79 13.39
CA GLU A 11 -3.32 5.95 13.68
C GLU A 11 -4.63 6.65 13.35
N SER A 12 -4.66 7.98 13.48
CA SER A 12 -5.85 8.77 13.14
C SER A 12 -6.21 8.68 11.65
N LEU A 13 -5.27 8.28 10.80
CA LEU A 13 -5.51 8.05 9.38
C LEU A 13 -5.70 6.56 9.09
N ALA A 14 -4.93 5.71 9.77
CA ALA A 14 -4.97 4.27 9.53
C ALA A 14 -6.28 3.62 9.99
N ASP A 15 -6.78 4.01 11.17
CA ASP A 15 -7.99 3.40 11.72
C ASP A 15 -9.24 3.63 10.88
N PRO A 16 -9.54 4.87 10.44
CA PRO A 16 -10.69 5.07 9.55
C PRO A 16 -10.54 4.33 8.22
N LEU A 17 -9.33 4.27 7.69
CA LEU A 17 -9.09 3.53 6.45
C LEU A 17 -9.34 2.04 6.63
N ALA A 18 -8.87 1.47 7.73
CA ALA A 18 -9.11 0.07 8.04
C ALA A 18 -10.61 -0.22 8.16
N PHE A 19 -11.34 0.66 8.83
CA PHE A 19 -12.78 0.53 8.96
C PHE A 19 -13.47 0.51 7.58
N LEU A 20 -13.07 1.45 6.71
CA LEU A 20 -13.61 1.53 5.36
C LEU A 20 -13.33 0.25 4.57
N LEU A 21 -12.10 -0.25 4.65
CA LEU A 21 -11.73 -1.47 3.92
C LEU A 21 -12.53 -2.67 4.39
N ARG A 22 -12.79 -2.78 5.69
CA ARG A 22 -13.64 -3.87 6.20
C ARG A 22 -15.05 -3.78 5.64
N LYS A 23 -15.59 -2.58 5.54
CA LYS A 23 -16.92 -2.37 4.96
C LYS A 23 -16.98 -2.81 3.50
N GLU A 24 -15.86 -2.68 2.79
CA GLU A 24 -15.79 -3.07 1.39
C GLU A 24 -15.42 -4.54 1.18
N GLY A 25 -15.34 -5.30 2.26
CA GLY A 25 -15.08 -6.73 2.17
C GLY A 25 -13.63 -7.13 2.20
N PHE A 26 -12.73 -6.21 2.54
CA PHE A 26 -11.30 -6.50 2.65
C PHE A 26 -10.90 -6.77 4.10
N GLU A 27 -9.76 -7.42 4.27
CA GLU A 27 -9.17 -7.63 5.60
C GLU A 27 -7.95 -6.72 5.77
N PRO A 28 -8.04 -5.64 6.58
CA PRO A 28 -6.91 -4.74 6.75
C PRO A 28 -5.99 -5.21 7.89
N ILE A 29 -4.69 -5.02 7.67
CA ILE A 29 -3.66 -5.18 8.71
C ILE A 29 -2.89 -3.87 8.74
N ILE A 30 -2.73 -3.29 9.93
CA ILE A 30 -2.06 -1.99 10.08
C ILE A 30 -0.65 -2.18 10.59
N ALA A 31 0.32 -1.52 9.93
CA ALA A 31 1.69 -1.41 10.42
C ALA A 31 2.01 0.09 10.55
N LEU A 32 2.61 0.48 11.66
CA LEU A 32 2.84 1.89 11.97
C LEU A 32 4.24 2.38 11.56
N ASP A 33 5.10 1.49 11.08
CA ASP A 33 6.44 1.85 10.62
C ASP A 33 6.96 0.81 9.63
N GLY A 34 8.11 1.09 9.04
CA GLY A 34 8.70 0.21 8.03
C GLY A 34 9.06 -1.18 8.53
N PRO A 35 9.82 -1.29 9.63
CA PRO A 35 10.18 -2.61 10.15
C PRO A 35 8.96 -3.46 10.53
N SER A 36 7.95 -2.85 11.14
CA SER A 36 6.71 -3.55 11.47
C SER A 36 6.00 -4.03 10.22
N ALA A 37 6.02 -3.20 9.14
CA ALA A 37 5.41 -3.58 7.88
C ALA A 37 6.06 -4.82 7.28
N LEU A 38 7.38 -4.87 7.28
CA LEU A 38 8.12 -6.01 6.74
C LEU A 38 7.86 -7.28 7.55
N GLU A 39 7.77 -7.14 8.87
CA GLU A 39 7.47 -8.26 9.76
C GLU A 39 6.07 -8.79 9.51
N LYS A 40 5.08 -7.90 9.42
CA LYS A 40 3.69 -8.31 9.16
C LYS A 40 3.52 -8.89 7.78
N PHE A 41 4.26 -8.38 6.81
CA PHE A 41 4.24 -8.94 5.47
C PHE A 41 4.75 -10.38 5.46
N ALA A 42 5.82 -10.64 6.22
CA ALA A 42 6.39 -11.98 6.29
C ALA A 42 5.46 -12.97 7.02
N ASP A 43 4.69 -12.47 7.99
CA ASP A 43 3.86 -13.33 8.84
C ASP A 43 2.44 -13.56 8.30
N ASN A 44 2.05 -12.88 7.23
CA ASN A 44 0.70 -12.96 6.68
C ASN A 44 0.72 -13.04 5.16
N ASP A 45 -0.35 -13.59 4.59
CA ASP A 45 -0.54 -13.62 3.14
C ASP A 45 -1.16 -12.29 2.73
N ILE A 46 -0.33 -11.35 2.31
CA ILE A 46 -0.77 -10.01 1.91
C ILE A 46 -1.02 -9.97 0.40
N ASP A 47 -2.18 -9.49 0.00
CA ASP A 47 -2.57 -9.40 -1.41
C ASP A 47 -2.21 -8.06 -2.04
N ILE A 48 -2.17 -7.00 -1.24
CA ILE A 48 -1.81 -5.66 -1.72
C ILE A 48 -1.32 -4.83 -0.54
N VAL A 49 -0.39 -3.91 -0.80
CA VAL A 49 0.18 -3.03 0.23
C VAL A 49 -0.15 -1.59 -0.11
N LEU A 50 -0.71 -0.86 0.87
CA LEU A 50 -0.87 0.59 0.79
C LEU A 50 0.26 1.19 1.62
N LEU A 51 1.16 1.90 0.97
CA LEU A 51 2.43 2.29 1.57
C LEU A 51 2.63 3.80 1.55
N ASP A 52 2.66 4.40 2.75
CA ASP A 52 2.97 5.82 2.88
C ASP A 52 4.46 6.04 2.64
N LEU A 53 4.80 7.00 1.79
CA LEU A 53 6.20 7.33 1.52
C LEU A 53 6.86 8.01 2.71
N MET A 54 6.11 8.78 3.48
CA MET A 54 6.65 9.57 4.59
C MET A 54 6.51 8.85 5.92
N LEU A 55 7.37 7.85 6.14
CA LEU A 55 7.38 7.09 7.39
C LEU A 55 8.57 7.51 8.25
N PRO A 56 8.44 7.46 9.58
CA PRO A 56 9.57 7.73 10.46
C PRO A 56 10.60 6.59 10.38
N GLY A 57 11.87 6.95 10.45
CA GLY A 57 12.95 5.97 10.40
C GLY A 57 13.19 5.42 9.01
N MET A 58 12.57 4.30 8.70
CA MET A 58 12.67 3.70 7.36
C MET A 58 11.63 4.30 6.44
N SER A 59 12.06 4.88 5.33
CA SER A 59 11.14 5.53 4.39
C SER A 59 10.29 4.50 3.63
N GLY A 60 9.17 4.97 3.05
CA GLY A 60 8.35 4.11 2.22
C GLY A 60 9.10 3.55 1.01
N THR A 61 10.04 4.32 0.45
CA THR A 61 10.85 3.82 -0.67
C THR A 61 11.72 2.65 -0.24
N ASP A 62 12.28 2.71 0.97
CA ASP A 62 13.10 1.60 1.50
C ASP A 62 12.25 0.35 1.72
N VAL A 63 11.03 0.53 2.24
CA VAL A 63 10.12 -0.61 2.43
C VAL A 63 9.80 -1.25 1.08
N CYS A 64 9.52 -0.42 0.07
CA CYS A 64 9.21 -0.92 -1.26
C CYS A 64 10.37 -1.71 -1.87
N LYS A 65 11.59 -1.21 -1.72
CA LYS A 65 12.78 -1.92 -2.19
C LYS A 65 12.90 -3.29 -1.57
N GLN A 66 12.69 -3.38 -0.26
CA GLN A 66 12.80 -4.66 0.43
C GLN A 66 11.69 -5.62 0.05
N LEU A 67 10.47 -5.12 -0.15
CA LEU A 67 9.38 -5.96 -0.64
C LEU A 67 9.68 -6.50 -2.02
N ARG A 68 10.20 -5.68 -2.90
CA ARG A 68 10.52 -6.08 -4.28
C ARG A 68 11.68 -7.07 -4.35
N ALA A 69 12.55 -7.09 -3.35
CA ALA A 69 13.65 -8.05 -3.31
C ALA A 69 13.16 -9.50 -3.19
N THR A 70 11.97 -9.70 -2.59
CA THR A 70 11.46 -11.04 -2.30
C THR A 70 10.05 -11.31 -2.81
N SER A 71 9.37 -10.31 -3.36
CA SER A 71 7.96 -10.47 -3.72
C SER A 71 7.56 -9.54 -4.86
N SER A 72 6.55 -9.95 -5.61
CA SER A 72 5.91 -9.12 -6.62
C SER A 72 4.54 -8.61 -6.15
N VAL A 73 4.32 -8.57 -4.84
CA VAL A 73 3.06 -8.10 -4.28
C VAL A 73 2.73 -6.70 -4.82
N PRO A 74 1.47 -6.45 -5.22
CA PRO A 74 1.07 -5.12 -5.67
C PRO A 74 1.25 -4.08 -4.56
N VAL A 75 1.77 -2.91 -4.91
CA VAL A 75 1.98 -1.80 -3.97
C VAL A 75 1.36 -0.53 -4.54
N ILE A 76 0.53 0.12 -3.75
CA ILE A 76 0.02 1.45 -4.06
C ILE A 76 0.71 2.42 -3.10
N MET A 77 1.48 3.35 -3.66
CA MET A 77 2.12 4.39 -2.87
C MET A 77 1.11 5.47 -2.49
N VAL A 78 1.18 5.92 -1.24
CA VAL A 78 0.37 7.04 -0.78
C VAL A 78 1.33 8.18 -0.46
N THR A 79 1.13 9.34 -1.05
CA THR A 79 2.10 10.43 -0.98
C THR A 79 1.41 11.77 -0.79
N ALA A 80 2.15 12.76 -0.25
CA ALA A 80 1.64 14.12 -0.11
C ALA A 80 1.41 14.75 -1.48
N ARG A 81 0.50 15.73 -1.53
CA ARG A 81 0.05 16.33 -2.78
C ARG A 81 1.18 16.87 -3.65
N ASP A 82 2.22 17.42 -3.05
CA ASP A 82 3.28 18.10 -3.78
C ASP A 82 4.53 17.24 -3.98
N ALA A 83 4.42 15.93 -3.79
CA ALA A 83 5.56 15.02 -3.86
C ALA A 83 5.70 14.40 -5.25
N GLU A 84 5.78 15.22 -6.30
CA GLU A 84 5.86 14.73 -7.67
C GLU A 84 7.14 13.92 -7.92
N ILE A 85 8.24 14.35 -7.33
CA ILE A 85 9.51 13.63 -7.41
C ILE A 85 9.36 12.24 -6.77
N ASP A 86 8.65 12.18 -5.64
CA ASP A 86 8.43 10.91 -4.95
C ASP A 86 7.59 9.95 -5.77
N LYS A 87 6.66 10.46 -6.58
CA LYS A 87 5.87 9.63 -7.48
C LYS A 87 6.74 8.92 -8.51
N VAL A 88 7.64 9.68 -9.12
CA VAL A 88 8.55 9.12 -10.13
C VAL A 88 9.43 8.05 -9.49
N VAL A 89 10.01 8.35 -8.33
CA VAL A 89 10.86 7.41 -7.61
C VAL A 89 10.07 6.16 -7.23
N GLY A 90 8.83 6.34 -6.74
CA GLY A 90 7.99 5.21 -6.37
C GLY A 90 7.70 4.28 -7.53
N LEU A 91 7.37 4.83 -8.70
CA LEU A 91 7.11 4.02 -9.89
C LEU A 91 8.37 3.32 -10.39
N GLU A 92 9.52 3.99 -10.33
CA GLU A 92 10.79 3.38 -10.71
C GLU A 92 11.16 2.22 -9.78
N LEU A 93 10.72 2.27 -8.52
CA LEU A 93 10.96 1.20 -7.56
C LEU A 93 9.99 0.03 -7.72
N GLY A 94 9.05 0.13 -8.65
CA GLY A 94 8.13 -0.96 -8.93
C GLY A 94 6.77 -0.86 -8.25
N ALA A 95 6.35 0.33 -7.81
CA ALA A 95 4.99 0.51 -7.32
C ALA A 95 4.01 0.37 -8.49
N ASP A 96 2.86 -0.21 -8.23
CA ASP A 96 1.85 -0.45 -9.27
C ASP A 96 0.96 0.77 -9.51
N ASP A 97 0.82 1.63 -8.52
CA ASP A 97 0.03 2.84 -8.62
C ASP A 97 0.42 3.76 -7.48
N TYR A 98 -0.09 4.98 -7.49
CA TYR A 98 0.08 5.91 -6.39
C TYR A 98 -1.16 6.77 -6.23
N VAL A 99 -1.37 7.27 -5.02
CA VAL A 99 -2.50 8.12 -4.67
C VAL A 99 -1.96 9.29 -3.86
N THR A 100 -2.42 10.50 -4.18
CA THR A 100 -1.98 11.69 -3.45
C THR A 100 -2.95 12.04 -2.33
N LYS A 101 -2.40 12.45 -1.18
CA LYS A 101 -3.20 12.95 -0.06
C LYS A 101 -3.57 14.41 -0.31
N PRO A 102 -4.77 14.84 0.03
CA PRO A 102 -5.88 14.02 0.50
C PRO A 102 -6.55 13.28 -0.66
N TYR A 103 -6.88 12.03 -0.45
CA TYR A 103 -7.56 11.22 -1.45
C TYR A 103 -9.01 10.99 -1.03
N SER A 104 -9.88 10.69 -2.01
CA SER A 104 -11.23 10.28 -1.67
C SER A 104 -11.25 8.77 -1.42
N SER A 105 -12.11 8.34 -0.50
CA SER A 105 -12.27 6.92 -0.21
C SER A 105 -12.66 6.14 -1.46
N ARG A 106 -13.55 6.71 -2.26
CA ARG A 106 -14.02 6.08 -3.49
C ARG A 106 -12.88 5.90 -4.49
N GLU A 107 -12.01 6.91 -4.64
CA GLU A 107 -10.86 6.81 -5.53
C GLU A 107 -9.91 5.71 -5.09
N LEU A 108 -9.60 5.67 -3.79
CA LEU A 108 -8.67 4.67 -3.27
C LEU A 108 -9.21 3.26 -3.49
N ILE A 109 -10.48 3.02 -3.16
CA ILE A 109 -11.10 1.71 -3.36
C ILE A 109 -11.07 1.31 -4.83
N ALA A 110 -11.37 2.25 -5.74
CA ALA A 110 -11.35 1.97 -7.17
C ALA A 110 -9.94 1.57 -7.64
N ARG A 111 -8.91 2.24 -7.15
CA ARG A 111 -7.52 1.93 -7.51
C ARG A 111 -7.10 0.57 -6.96
N ILE A 112 -7.48 0.25 -5.73
CA ILE A 112 -7.21 -1.06 -5.14
C ILE A 112 -7.80 -2.15 -6.01
N ARG A 113 -9.06 -2.02 -6.39
CA ARG A 113 -9.74 -3.02 -7.22
C ARG A 113 -9.12 -3.13 -8.61
N ALA A 114 -8.71 -2.00 -9.18
CA ALA A 114 -8.07 -2.00 -10.50
C ALA A 114 -6.72 -2.74 -10.47
N VAL A 115 -5.92 -2.50 -9.44
CA VAL A 115 -4.63 -3.15 -9.29
C VAL A 115 -4.80 -4.65 -9.07
N LEU A 116 -5.77 -5.04 -8.24
CA LEU A 116 -6.05 -6.45 -8.00
C LEU A 116 -6.54 -7.17 -9.26
N ARG A 117 -7.37 -6.50 -10.08
CA ARG A 117 -7.82 -7.08 -11.34
C ARG A 117 -6.66 -7.31 -12.32
N ARG A 118 -5.71 -6.38 -12.39
CA ARG A 118 -4.55 -6.54 -13.26
C ARG A 118 -3.73 -7.76 -12.88
N GLY A 119 -3.55 -7.97 -11.58
CA GLY A 119 -2.86 -9.16 -11.09
C GLY A 119 -3.60 -10.44 -11.47
N ASN A 120 -4.92 -10.47 -11.30
CA ASN A 120 -5.73 -11.62 -11.66
C ASN A 120 -5.71 -11.88 -13.17
N ASP A 121 -5.80 -10.83 -13.99
CA ASP A 121 -5.74 -10.96 -15.43
C ASP A 121 -4.41 -11.56 -15.87
N GLN A 122 -3.31 -11.13 -15.27
CA GLN A 122 -1.99 -11.68 -15.56
C GLN A 122 -1.89 -13.14 -15.14
N SER A 123 -2.48 -13.49 -14.01
CA SER A 123 -2.40 -14.85 -13.51
C SER A 123 -3.29 -15.82 -14.27
N SER A 124 -4.27 -15.33 -15.02
CA SER A 124 -5.16 -16.18 -15.81
C SER A 124 -4.56 -16.59 -17.16
N HIS A 125 -3.39 -16.06 -17.47
CA HIS A 125 -2.67 -16.42 -18.69
C HIS A 125 -1.51 -17.34 -18.33
#